data_246f8e3dbc1e4d943e5a139ca6829bac
#
_entry.id   246f8e3dbc1e4d943e5a139ca6829bac
#
_cell.length_a   1.000
_cell.length_b   1.000
_cell.length_c   1.000
_cell.angle_alpha   90.00
_cell.angle_beta   90.00
_cell.angle_gamma   90.00
#
_symmetry.space_group_name_H-M   'P 1'
#
loop_
_entity.id
_entity.type
_entity.pdbx_description
1 polymer ?
#
loop_
_entity_poly.entity_id
_entity_poly.type
_entity_poly.pdbx_seq_one_letter_code
_entity_poly.pdbx_strand_id
1 'polypeptide(L)'
;MKDKDELIKQAEDIGYKQAEEILKDIPFSNYDEIIFISKSNGTAISARFNEEHHINAYSIYFTPLEATFKYDLNGIAFHGTNDPWAKTNLIQCACEKAHIPVILYRDANHSLECGDVLVDISNLHDIFLHVIEAIQTVYPS
;
A
#
# COMPACT_ATOMS: atom_id res chain seq x y z
N MET A 1 15.18 -14.68 20.08
CA MET A 1 14.35 -13.52 19.71
C MET A 1 14.28 -13.48 18.17
N LYS A 2 13.10 -13.39 17.64
CA LYS A 2 12.92 -13.30 16.19
C LYS A 2 13.35 -11.93 15.71
N ASP A 3 13.96 -11.87 14.53
CA ASP A 3 14.26 -10.58 13.95
C ASP A 3 12.99 -9.89 13.38
N LYS A 4 13.14 -8.63 13.01
CA LYS A 4 12.04 -7.80 12.52
C LYS A 4 11.40 -8.38 11.24
N ASP A 5 12.22 -8.87 10.33
CA ASP A 5 11.75 -9.37 9.03
C ASP A 5 10.97 -10.67 9.20
N GLU A 6 11.40 -11.54 10.10
CA GLU A 6 10.68 -12.77 10.45
C GLU A 6 9.31 -12.46 11.06
N LEU A 7 9.23 -11.48 11.96
CA LEU A 7 7.97 -11.06 12.56
C LEU A 7 7.00 -10.46 11.52
N ILE A 8 7.50 -9.65 10.61
CA ILE A 8 6.72 -9.09 9.51
C ILE A 8 6.18 -10.22 8.62
N LYS A 9 7.02 -11.18 8.26
CA LYS A 9 6.62 -12.32 7.43
C LYS A 9 5.55 -13.17 8.10
N GLN A 10 5.69 -13.46 9.39
CA GLN A 10 4.67 -14.21 10.13
C GLN A 10 3.34 -13.46 10.20
N ALA A 11 3.37 -12.15 10.46
CA ALA A 11 2.18 -11.32 10.48
C ALA A 11 1.51 -11.28 9.10
N GLU A 12 2.30 -11.22 8.02
CA GLU A 12 1.78 -11.31 6.65
C GLU A 12 1.08 -12.64 6.40
N ASP A 13 1.71 -13.77 6.75
CA ASP A 13 1.15 -15.09 6.51
C ASP A 13 -0.17 -15.31 7.27
N ILE A 14 -0.23 -14.87 8.52
CA ILE A 14 -1.45 -14.95 9.34
C ILE A 14 -2.54 -14.04 8.75
N GLY A 15 -2.20 -12.80 8.47
CA GLY A 15 -3.16 -11.83 7.92
C GLY A 15 -3.64 -12.25 6.53
N TYR A 16 -2.78 -12.83 5.72
CA TYR A 16 -3.15 -13.35 4.40
C TYR A 16 -4.19 -14.47 4.48
N LYS A 17 -4.01 -15.43 5.38
CA LYS A 17 -4.99 -16.51 5.60
C LYS A 17 -6.33 -15.96 6.08
N GLN A 18 -6.30 -14.96 6.96
CA GLN A 18 -7.52 -14.30 7.41
C GLN A 18 -8.21 -13.56 6.25
N ALA A 19 -7.45 -12.87 5.42
CA ALA A 19 -7.99 -12.18 4.24
C ALA A 19 -8.63 -13.18 3.26
N GLU A 20 -7.99 -14.30 2.98
CA GLU A 20 -8.56 -15.35 2.12
C GLU A 20 -9.90 -15.87 2.67
N GLU A 21 -9.98 -16.12 3.97
CA GLU A 21 -11.22 -16.58 4.61
C GLU A 21 -12.34 -15.54 4.53
N ILE A 22 -12.02 -14.27 4.79
CA ILE A 22 -13.01 -13.18 4.77
C ILE A 22 -13.50 -12.90 3.35
N LEU A 23 -12.61 -12.98 2.36
CA LEU A 23 -12.87 -12.59 0.98
C LEU A 23 -13.32 -13.74 0.07
N LYS A 24 -13.32 -14.98 0.55
CA LYS A 24 -13.57 -16.17 -0.27
C LYS A 24 -14.92 -16.16 -1.01
N ASP A 25 -15.93 -15.52 -0.44
CA ASP A 25 -17.27 -15.50 -1.00
C ASP A 25 -17.56 -14.23 -1.84
N ILE A 26 -16.56 -13.35 -2.00
CA ILE A 26 -16.73 -12.17 -2.84
C ILE A 26 -16.54 -12.56 -4.31
N PRO A 27 -17.57 -12.35 -5.16
CA PRO A 27 -17.48 -12.68 -6.59
C PRO A 27 -16.73 -11.58 -7.35
N PHE A 28 -15.43 -11.49 -7.21
CA PHE A 28 -14.59 -10.44 -7.83
C PHE A 28 -14.78 -10.35 -9.34
N SER A 29 -15.03 -11.50 -10.00
CA SER A 29 -15.26 -11.54 -11.46
C SER A 29 -16.52 -10.79 -11.90
N ASN A 30 -17.44 -10.46 -10.98
CA ASN A 30 -18.66 -9.72 -11.27
C ASN A 30 -18.43 -8.19 -11.25
N TYR A 31 -17.22 -7.73 -10.93
CA TYR A 31 -16.91 -6.31 -10.84
C TYR A 31 -15.91 -5.93 -11.94
N ASP A 32 -16.20 -4.83 -12.63
CA ASP A 32 -15.30 -4.27 -13.65
C ASP A 32 -14.22 -3.38 -13.04
N GLU A 33 -14.52 -2.78 -11.89
CA GLU A 33 -13.62 -1.87 -11.18
C GLU A 33 -13.41 -2.36 -9.76
N ILE A 34 -12.17 -2.69 -9.43
CA ILE A 34 -11.79 -3.17 -8.10
C ILE A 34 -10.63 -2.33 -7.58
N ILE A 35 -10.82 -1.74 -6.41
CA ILE A 35 -9.80 -0.92 -5.75
C ILE A 35 -9.50 -1.54 -4.39
N PHE A 36 -8.22 -1.80 -4.12
CA PHE A 36 -7.74 -2.19 -2.80
C PHE A 36 -7.09 -0.99 -2.12
N ILE A 37 -7.49 -0.71 -0.91
CA ILE A 37 -6.85 0.31 -0.07
C ILE A 37 -6.23 -0.40 1.12
N SER A 38 -4.92 -0.27 1.28
CA SER A 38 -4.18 -1.00 2.30
C SER A 38 -3.07 -0.15 2.91
N LYS A 39 -2.66 -0.53 4.12
CA LYS A 39 -1.66 0.20 4.90
C LYS A 39 -0.66 -0.77 5.52
N SER A 40 0.61 -0.36 5.54
CA SER A 40 1.70 -1.08 6.22
C SER A 40 1.80 -2.55 5.73
N ASN A 41 1.81 -3.51 6.65
CA ASN A 41 1.82 -4.93 6.29
C ASN A 41 0.60 -5.36 5.47
N GLY A 42 -0.51 -4.65 5.59
CA GLY A 42 -1.70 -4.85 4.75
C GLY A 42 -1.42 -4.63 3.27
N THR A 43 -0.43 -3.81 2.91
CA THR A 43 -0.04 -3.60 1.51
C THR A 43 0.58 -4.86 0.90
N ALA A 44 1.37 -5.61 1.66
CA ALA A 44 1.90 -6.90 1.23
C ALA A 44 0.78 -7.93 1.11
N ILE A 45 -0.14 -7.96 2.06
CA ILE A 45 -1.30 -8.87 2.04
C ILE A 45 -2.18 -8.61 0.82
N SER A 46 -2.50 -7.35 0.53
CA SER A 46 -3.33 -6.99 -0.62
C SER A 46 -2.63 -7.28 -1.96
N ALA A 47 -1.34 -6.99 -2.07
CA ALA A 47 -0.56 -7.29 -3.26
C ALA A 47 -0.48 -8.80 -3.53
N ARG A 48 -0.21 -9.57 -2.49
CA ARG A 48 -0.20 -11.04 -2.55
C ARG A 48 -1.57 -11.59 -2.96
N PHE A 49 -2.64 -11.11 -2.36
CA PHE A 49 -4.00 -11.55 -2.69
C PHE A 49 -4.35 -11.24 -4.15
N ASN A 50 -4.04 -10.04 -4.60
CA ASN A 50 -4.28 -9.63 -5.97
C ASN A 50 -3.52 -10.51 -6.98
N GLU A 51 -2.26 -10.81 -6.69
CA GLU A 51 -1.42 -11.66 -7.55
C GLU A 51 -1.88 -13.12 -7.55
N GLU A 52 -2.03 -13.73 -6.37
CA GLU A 52 -2.36 -15.16 -6.25
C GLU A 52 -3.78 -15.50 -6.71
N HIS A 53 -4.73 -14.59 -6.55
CA HIS A 53 -6.12 -14.76 -6.97
C HIS A 53 -6.46 -14.12 -8.32
N HIS A 54 -5.48 -13.53 -8.99
CA HIS A 54 -5.64 -12.89 -10.32
C HIS A 54 -6.81 -11.88 -10.36
N ILE A 55 -6.89 -11.00 -9.34
CA ILE A 55 -8.02 -10.08 -9.19
C ILE A 55 -7.95 -8.89 -10.16
N ASN A 56 -6.74 -8.45 -10.52
CA ASN A 56 -6.52 -7.26 -11.33
C ASN A 56 -7.07 -5.97 -10.70
N ALA A 57 -6.89 -5.82 -9.40
CA ALA A 57 -7.28 -4.61 -8.68
C ALA A 57 -6.26 -3.50 -8.89
N TYR A 58 -6.73 -2.24 -8.87
CA TYR A 58 -5.87 -1.09 -8.68
C TYR A 58 -5.72 -0.81 -7.19
N SER A 59 -4.50 -0.59 -6.72
CA SER A 59 -4.23 -0.51 -5.29
C SER A 59 -3.69 0.84 -4.85
N ILE A 60 -4.17 1.28 -3.69
CA ILE A 60 -3.64 2.42 -2.97
C ILE A 60 -2.82 1.86 -1.81
N TYR A 61 -1.50 2.02 -1.87
CA TYR A 61 -0.56 1.48 -0.89
C TYR A 61 -0.10 2.58 0.07
N PHE A 62 -0.66 2.62 1.27
CA PHE A 62 -0.20 3.53 2.32
C PHE A 62 0.95 2.91 3.10
N THR A 63 2.06 3.61 3.17
CA THR A 63 3.26 3.22 3.93
C THR A 63 3.66 1.76 3.69
N PRO A 64 3.94 1.38 2.41
CA PRO A 64 4.34 0.01 2.11
C PRO A 64 5.67 -0.34 2.77
N LEU A 65 5.86 -1.64 3.03
CA LEU A 65 7.10 -2.21 3.54
C LEU A 65 7.89 -2.83 2.39
N GLU A 66 9.16 -3.14 2.61
CA GLU A 66 9.98 -3.82 1.59
C GLU A 66 9.36 -5.16 1.17
N ALA A 67 8.73 -5.87 2.10
CA ALA A 67 8.06 -7.14 1.83
C ALA A 67 6.94 -7.03 0.77
N THR A 68 6.32 -5.86 0.63
CA THR A 68 5.27 -5.59 -0.36
C THR A 68 5.78 -5.79 -1.78
N PHE A 69 7.04 -5.45 -2.02
CA PHE A 69 7.65 -5.45 -3.36
C PHE A 69 8.10 -6.82 -3.84
N LYS A 70 7.81 -7.89 -3.10
CA LYS A 70 7.96 -9.27 -3.54
C LYS A 70 6.88 -9.68 -4.53
N TYR A 71 5.78 -8.94 -4.58
CA TYR A 71 4.61 -9.22 -5.39
C TYR A 71 4.49 -8.22 -6.54
N ASP A 72 3.72 -8.57 -7.55
CA ASP A 72 3.39 -7.65 -8.63
C ASP A 72 2.49 -6.54 -8.09
N LEU A 73 2.85 -5.30 -8.39
CA LEU A 73 2.14 -4.12 -7.89
C LEU A 73 1.47 -3.38 -9.04
N ASN A 74 0.26 -2.91 -8.78
CA ASN A 74 -0.50 -2.06 -9.70
C ASN A 74 -1.22 -1.00 -8.87
N GLY A 75 -0.73 0.22 -8.91
CA GLY A 75 -1.31 1.27 -8.10
C GLY A 75 -0.39 2.45 -7.83
N ILE A 76 -0.59 3.07 -6.68
CA ILE A 76 0.17 4.22 -6.22
C ILE A 76 0.56 4.03 -4.75
N ALA A 77 1.76 4.46 -4.38
CA ALA A 77 2.28 4.35 -3.02
C ALA A 77 2.44 5.72 -2.37
N PHE A 78 2.25 5.77 -1.07
CA PHE A 78 2.45 6.95 -0.23
C PHE A 78 3.42 6.61 0.90
N HIS A 79 4.46 7.42 1.07
CA HIS A 79 5.54 7.13 2.02
C HIS A 79 5.96 8.39 2.79
N GLY A 80 6.18 8.25 4.09
CA GLY A 80 6.74 9.30 4.93
C GLY A 80 8.25 9.18 5.04
N THR A 81 8.98 10.27 4.84
CA THR A 81 10.45 10.22 4.81
C THR A 81 11.08 9.93 6.16
N ASN A 82 10.33 10.01 7.25
CA ASN A 82 10.76 9.65 8.60
C ASN A 82 10.10 8.35 9.11
N ASP A 83 9.68 7.49 8.20
CA ASP A 83 9.09 6.19 8.54
C ASP A 83 10.17 5.25 9.11
N PRO A 84 10.07 4.80 10.37
CA PRO A 84 11.07 3.92 10.96
C PRO A 84 11.00 2.47 10.46
N TRP A 85 9.91 2.08 9.78
CA TRP A 85 9.71 0.72 9.30
C TRP A 85 10.28 0.48 7.90
N ALA A 86 10.46 1.53 7.11
CA ALA A 86 10.94 1.42 5.74
C ALA A 86 11.78 2.63 5.36
N LYS A 87 12.97 2.40 4.82
CA LYS A 87 13.87 3.48 4.40
C LYS A 87 13.40 4.07 3.07
N THR A 88 13.36 5.40 3.00
CA THR A 88 12.85 6.13 1.83
C THR A 88 13.56 5.74 0.53
N ASN A 89 14.90 5.67 0.53
CA ASN A 89 15.65 5.30 -0.66
C ASN A 89 15.34 3.89 -1.17
N LEU A 90 15.07 2.95 -0.26
CA LEU A 90 14.70 1.59 -0.63
C LEU A 90 13.29 1.53 -1.22
N ILE A 91 12.35 2.27 -0.62
CA ILE A 91 10.96 2.35 -1.13
C ILE A 91 10.93 3.04 -2.49
N GLN A 92 11.66 4.15 -2.67
CA GLN A 92 11.72 4.84 -3.97
C GLN A 92 12.28 3.93 -5.06
N CYS A 93 13.39 3.25 -4.78
CA CYS A 93 14.00 2.32 -5.72
C CYS A 93 13.06 1.15 -6.06
N ALA A 94 12.38 0.60 -5.06
CA ALA A 94 11.44 -0.49 -5.25
C ALA A 94 10.21 -0.06 -6.08
N CYS A 95 9.67 1.12 -5.84
CA CYS A 95 8.57 1.69 -6.63
C CYS A 95 8.99 1.92 -8.08
N GLU A 96 10.20 2.43 -8.30
CA GLU A 96 10.74 2.63 -9.65
C GLU A 96 10.84 1.29 -10.42
N LYS A 97 11.38 0.26 -9.77
CA LYS A 97 11.46 -1.09 -10.35
C LYS A 97 10.09 -1.71 -10.62
N ALA A 98 9.12 -1.44 -9.77
CA ALA A 98 7.75 -1.92 -9.91
C ALA A 98 6.92 -1.07 -10.88
N HIS A 99 7.46 0.02 -11.39
CA HIS A 99 6.78 0.96 -12.29
C HIS A 99 5.49 1.55 -11.69
N ILE A 100 5.51 1.83 -10.39
CA ILE A 100 4.42 2.55 -9.72
C ILE A 100 4.90 3.90 -9.19
N PRO A 101 4.06 4.93 -9.21
CA PRO A 101 4.41 6.21 -8.61
C PRO A 101 4.43 6.12 -7.08
N VAL A 102 5.31 6.91 -6.46
CA VAL A 102 5.33 7.08 -5.01
C VAL A 102 5.29 8.56 -4.68
N ILE A 103 4.42 8.92 -3.75
CA ILE A 103 4.31 10.27 -3.22
C ILE A 103 4.97 10.31 -1.85
N LEU A 104 5.91 11.23 -1.68
CA LEU A 104 6.69 11.36 -0.44
C LEU A 104 6.17 12.53 0.39
N TYR A 105 6.07 12.29 1.71
CA TYR A 105 5.70 13.33 2.68
C TYR A 105 6.89 13.56 3.61
N ARG A 106 7.46 14.75 3.53
CA ARG A 106 8.66 15.14 4.28
C ARG A 106 8.42 15.05 5.78
N ASP A 107 9.37 14.45 6.49
CA ASP A 107 9.38 14.30 7.95
C ASP A 107 8.18 13.51 8.52
N ALA A 108 7.32 12.95 7.67
CA ALA A 108 6.18 12.16 8.09
C ALA A 108 6.62 10.75 8.50
N ASN A 109 5.97 10.23 9.51
CA ASN A 109 6.21 8.90 10.09
C ASN A 109 5.40 7.80 9.39
N HIS A 110 5.31 6.63 10.01
CA HIS A 110 4.54 5.49 9.49
C HIS A 110 3.03 5.72 9.44
N SER A 111 2.52 6.76 10.08
CA SER A 111 1.12 7.20 10.00
C SER A 111 0.93 8.37 9.04
N LEU A 112 1.97 8.76 8.31
CA LEU A 112 2.01 9.94 7.43
C LEU A 112 1.76 11.24 8.19
N GLU A 113 2.25 11.31 9.42
CA GLU A 113 2.16 12.46 10.31
C GLU A 113 3.55 12.95 10.71
N CYS A 114 3.75 14.26 10.73
CA CYS A 114 5.00 14.87 11.16
C CYS A 114 4.93 15.52 12.56
N GLY A 115 3.73 15.59 13.16
CA GLY A 115 3.50 16.18 14.47
C GLY A 115 3.09 17.66 14.44
N ASP A 116 3.10 18.28 13.28
CA ASP A 116 2.55 19.62 13.08
C ASP A 116 1.14 19.47 12.51
N VAL A 117 0.13 19.88 13.28
CA VAL A 117 -1.28 19.67 12.92
C VAL A 117 -1.65 20.30 11.57
N LEU A 118 -1.15 21.51 11.29
CA LEU A 118 -1.48 22.20 10.04
C LEU A 118 -0.82 21.54 8.84
N VAL A 119 0.42 21.10 8.99
CA VAL A 119 1.13 20.35 7.96
C VAL A 119 0.44 19.00 7.73
N ASP A 120 0.06 18.30 8.79
CA ASP A 120 -0.61 17.00 8.70
C ASP A 120 -1.97 17.10 8.01
N ILE A 121 -2.74 18.16 8.28
CA ILE A 121 -4.01 18.42 7.57
C ILE A 121 -3.75 18.71 6.08
N SER A 122 -2.74 19.52 5.78
CA SER A 122 -2.35 19.84 4.39
C SER A 122 -1.91 18.57 3.64
N ASN A 123 -1.11 17.72 4.29
CA ASN A 123 -0.69 16.45 3.71
C ASN A 123 -1.88 15.52 3.47
N LEU A 124 -2.82 15.45 4.41
CA LEU A 124 -4.02 14.64 4.26
C LEU A 124 -4.86 15.10 3.07
N HIS A 125 -5.02 16.40 2.89
CA HIS A 125 -5.67 16.97 1.71
C HIS A 125 -4.96 16.56 0.41
N ASP A 126 -3.64 16.66 0.39
CA ASP A 126 -2.82 16.25 -0.76
C ASP A 126 -2.95 14.76 -1.07
N ILE A 127 -2.95 13.91 -0.03
CA ILE A 127 -3.17 12.46 -0.16
C ILE A 127 -4.50 12.19 -0.87
N PHE A 128 -5.59 12.80 -0.41
CA PHE A 128 -6.91 12.59 -1.01
C PHE A 128 -6.97 13.09 -2.44
N LEU A 129 -6.32 14.21 -2.78
CA LEU A 129 -6.25 14.68 -4.16
C LEU A 129 -5.56 13.65 -5.07
N HIS A 130 -4.43 13.10 -4.63
CA HIS A 130 -3.70 12.08 -5.39
C HIS A 130 -4.51 10.78 -5.53
N VAL A 131 -5.20 10.35 -4.48
CA VAL A 131 -6.04 9.15 -4.50
C VAL A 131 -7.20 9.32 -5.50
N ILE A 132 -7.90 10.45 -5.43
CA ILE A 132 -9.02 10.76 -6.34
C ILE A 132 -8.52 10.80 -7.80
N GLU A 133 -7.44 11.52 -8.06
CA GLU A 133 -6.84 11.62 -9.38
C GLU A 133 -6.42 10.26 -9.94
N ALA A 134 -5.77 9.44 -9.11
CA ALA A 134 -5.33 8.10 -9.51
C ALA A 134 -6.52 7.20 -9.88
N ILE A 135 -7.56 7.19 -9.06
CA ILE A 135 -8.77 6.40 -9.32
C ILE A 135 -9.47 6.87 -10.58
N GLN A 136 -9.62 8.18 -10.77
CA GLN A 136 -10.26 8.75 -11.97
C GLN A 136 -9.45 8.49 -13.24
N THR A 137 -8.13 8.39 -13.14
CA THR A 137 -7.27 8.07 -14.29
C THR A 137 -7.44 6.60 -14.72
N VAL A 138 -7.54 5.69 -13.76
CA VAL A 138 -7.69 4.24 -14.02
C VAL A 138 -9.13 3.89 -14.40
N TYR A 139 -10.09 4.50 -13.73
CA TYR A 139 -11.52 4.28 -13.94
C TYR A 139 -12.24 5.60 -14.26
N PRO A 140 -12.07 6.13 -15.47
CA PRO A 140 -12.75 7.37 -15.86
C PRO A 140 -14.27 7.15 -15.93
N SER A 141 -15.00 8.10 -15.36
CA SER A 141 -16.47 8.08 -15.37
C SER A 141 -17.05 8.66 -16.65
#